data_589c85cba183241b3fdbe67f1e08bccd
#
_entry.id   589c85cba183241b3fdbe67f1e08bccd
#
_cell.length_a   1.000
_cell.length_b   1.000
_cell.length_c   1.000
_cell.angle_alpha   90.00
_cell.angle_beta   90.00
_cell.angle_gamma   90.00
#
_symmetry.space_group_name_H-M   'P 1'
#
loop_
_entity.id
_entity.type
_entity.pdbx_description
1 polymer ?
#
loop_
_entity_poly.entity_id
_entity_poly.type
_entity_poly.pdbx_seq_one_letter_code
_entity_poly.pdbx_strand_id
1 'polypeptide(L)'
;PMIAKVIVHGPTRDVALARMRAALAGTQVGGTVTNLAFLGALAGHKGFGRGEVDTGLIARDLDDLVAAPQAAPRHAVAAGMVALGLDRPAADTGFALWAPLRRSLTLVHGDADIALTVDVAGPAAQDWTVDGTAVAVRRVGAFWQIDGQAAPDVAQAGAQITVFDGYGLAYTVVDPLERASAAGGDGNLIEAPMPGLVRALFAKAGQAVKAGERLAVLEAMKMEHSLLAIRDGVVAEVLVEEGAQVEAGAALVQLEPEA
;
A
#
# COMPACT_ATOMS: atom_id res chain seq x y z
N PRO A 1 6.74 -15.97 -5.69
CA PRO A 1 7.26 -14.64 -5.37
C PRO A 1 7.83 -13.88 -6.56
N MET A 2 8.02 -14.49 -7.74
CA MET A 2 8.54 -13.82 -8.94
C MET A 2 7.40 -13.43 -9.89
N ILE A 3 7.23 -12.10 -10.12
CA ILE A 3 6.19 -11.57 -11.03
C ILE A 3 6.69 -11.60 -12.48
N ALA A 4 7.89 -11.07 -12.72
CA ALA A 4 8.47 -10.97 -14.05
C ALA A 4 10.01 -10.96 -13.98
N LYS A 5 10.66 -11.15 -15.13
CA LYS A 5 12.09 -11.02 -15.30
C LYS A 5 12.36 -9.98 -16.38
N VAL A 6 13.05 -8.90 -16.02
CA VAL A 6 13.45 -7.84 -16.95
C VAL A 6 14.85 -8.15 -17.47
N ILE A 7 15.01 -8.25 -18.78
CA ILE A 7 16.28 -8.52 -19.44
C ILE A 7 16.56 -7.39 -20.44
N VAL A 8 17.72 -6.80 -20.33
CA VAL A 8 18.20 -5.76 -21.26
C VAL A 8 19.57 -6.15 -21.84
N HIS A 9 19.87 -5.63 -23.01
CA HIS A 9 21.17 -5.81 -23.65
C HIS A 9 21.80 -4.45 -23.93
N GLY A 10 23.11 -4.36 -23.82
CA GLY A 10 23.90 -3.19 -24.21
C GLY A 10 25.31 -3.59 -24.70
N PRO A 11 25.93 -2.83 -25.59
CA PRO A 11 27.28 -3.11 -26.10
C PRO A 11 28.36 -3.00 -25.01
N THR A 12 28.05 -2.25 -23.93
CA THR A 12 28.89 -2.14 -22.72
C THR A 12 28.06 -2.31 -21.49
N ARG A 13 28.70 -2.57 -20.34
CA ARG A 13 28.04 -2.64 -19.04
C ARG A 13 27.28 -1.34 -18.72
N ASP A 14 27.90 -0.19 -18.94
CA ASP A 14 27.28 1.10 -18.64
C ASP A 14 26.00 1.33 -19.45
N VAL A 15 26.02 1.00 -20.75
CA VAL A 15 24.83 1.09 -21.61
C VAL A 15 23.76 0.10 -21.17
N ALA A 16 24.14 -1.13 -20.80
CA ALA A 16 23.20 -2.12 -20.31
C ALA A 16 22.54 -1.64 -18.98
N LEU A 17 23.32 -1.11 -18.03
CA LEU A 17 22.80 -0.57 -16.77
C LEU A 17 21.92 0.66 -16.97
N ALA A 18 22.30 1.57 -17.88
CA ALA A 18 21.45 2.71 -18.21
C ALA A 18 20.10 2.27 -18.80
N ARG A 19 20.09 1.29 -19.70
CA ARG A 19 18.87 0.68 -20.25
C ARG A 19 18.06 -0.05 -19.17
N MET A 20 18.72 -0.77 -18.26
CA MET A 20 18.03 -1.45 -17.14
C MET A 20 17.30 -0.44 -16.24
N ARG A 21 17.99 0.64 -15.86
CA ARG A 21 17.37 1.70 -15.04
C ARG A 21 16.17 2.33 -15.75
N ALA A 22 16.30 2.63 -17.04
CA ALA A 22 15.19 3.18 -17.82
C ALA A 22 14.02 2.19 -17.93
N ALA A 23 14.30 0.89 -18.16
CA ALA A 23 13.27 -0.14 -18.22
C ALA A 23 12.55 -0.32 -16.87
N LEU A 24 13.30 -0.36 -15.77
CA LEU A 24 12.70 -0.48 -14.42
C LEU A 24 11.86 0.75 -14.05
N ALA A 25 12.35 1.96 -14.36
CA ALA A 25 11.63 3.19 -14.10
C ALA A 25 10.35 3.32 -14.94
N GLY A 26 10.36 2.77 -16.18
CA GLY A 26 9.18 2.74 -17.05
C GLY A 26 8.23 1.55 -16.79
N THR A 27 8.58 0.63 -15.87
CA THR A 27 7.73 -0.51 -15.55
C THR A 27 6.67 -0.09 -14.53
N GLN A 28 5.39 -0.25 -14.88
CA GLN A 28 4.25 0.07 -14.04
C GLN A 28 3.60 -1.23 -13.55
N VAL A 29 3.58 -1.44 -12.24
CA VAL A 29 2.91 -2.57 -11.58
C VAL A 29 2.07 -2.02 -10.43
N GLY A 30 0.75 -2.16 -10.52
CA GLY A 30 -0.18 -1.75 -9.48
C GLY A 30 -0.85 -2.95 -8.79
N GLY A 31 -1.41 -2.72 -7.59
CA GLY A 31 -2.16 -3.74 -6.85
C GLY A 31 -1.29 -4.76 -6.08
N THR A 32 0.03 -4.61 -6.09
CA THR A 32 0.94 -5.45 -5.31
C THR A 32 2.24 -4.70 -5.00
N VAL A 33 2.91 -5.13 -3.95
CA VAL A 33 4.24 -4.61 -3.59
C VAL A 33 5.28 -5.23 -4.49
N THR A 34 6.20 -4.41 -5.01
CA THR A 34 7.30 -4.83 -5.88
C THR A 34 8.64 -4.33 -5.34
N ASN A 35 9.72 -4.93 -5.80
CA ASN A 35 11.10 -4.49 -5.53
C ASN A 35 11.69 -3.62 -6.65
N LEU A 36 10.86 -2.99 -7.48
CA LEU A 36 11.32 -2.19 -8.63
C LEU A 36 12.24 -1.04 -8.21
N ALA A 37 11.89 -0.31 -7.14
CA ALA A 37 12.70 0.80 -6.62
C ALA A 37 14.08 0.31 -6.17
N PHE A 38 14.11 -0.78 -5.39
CA PHE A 38 15.35 -1.43 -4.96
C PHE A 38 16.23 -1.86 -6.14
N LEU A 39 15.64 -2.50 -7.15
CA LEU A 39 16.37 -2.93 -8.34
C LEU A 39 16.90 -1.75 -9.15
N GLY A 40 16.12 -0.66 -9.24
CA GLY A 40 16.54 0.59 -9.86
C GLY A 40 17.71 1.25 -9.14
N ALA A 41 17.64 1.31 -7.80
CA ALA A 41 18.73 1.82 -6.96
C ALA A 41 20.00 0.96 -7.10
N LEU A 42 19.87 -0.36 -7.06
CA LEU A 42 20.99 -1.29 -7.27
C LEU A 42 21.62 -1.13 -8.65
N ALA A 43 20.81 -1.02 -9.71
CA ALA A 43 21.33 -0.78 -11.08
C ALA A 43 22.02 0.59 -11.22
N GLY A 44 21.72 1.55 -10.33
CA GLY A 44 22.39 2.85 -10.24
C GLY A 44 23.57 2.90 -9.28
N HIS A 45 23.78 1.84 -8.50
CA HIS A 45 24.80 1.80 -7.46
C HIS A 45 26.22 1.83 -8.07
N LYS A 46 27.09 2.69 -7.53
CA LYS A 46 28.44 2.93 -8.09
C LYS A 46 29.31 1.66 -8.10
N GLY A 47 29.34 0.92 -7.00
CA GLY A 47 30.10 -0.33 -6.86
C GLY A 47 29.55 -1.40 -7.80
N PHE A 48 28.21 -1.54 -7.88
CA PHE A 48 27.57 -2.45 -8.83
C PHE A 48 27.90 -2.10 -10.27
N GLY A 49 27.89 -0.81 -10.61
CA GLY A 49 28.26 -0.29 -11.93
C GLY A 49 29.70 -0.67 -12.34
N ARG A 50 30.66 -0.57 -11.41
CA ARG A 50 32.07 -0.91 -11.64
C ARG A 50 32.36 -2.41 -11.62
N GLY A 51 31.39 -3.25 -11.23
CA GLY A 51 31.58 -4.67 -11.06
C GLY A 51 32.24 -5.06 -9.73
N GLU A 52 32.35 -4.13 -8.80
CA GLU A 52 32.85 -4.33 -7.44
C GLU A 52 31.74 -4.94 -6.57
N VAL A 53 31.38 -6.20 -6.86
CA VAL A 53 30.26 -6.89 -6.23
C VAL A 53 30.77 -8.05 -5.38
N ASP A 54 30.26 -8.10 -4.13
CA ASP A 54 30.44 -9.19 -3.19
C ASP A 54 29.09 -9.52 -2.53
N THR A 55 29.06 -10.59 -1.75
CA THR A 55 27.84 -11.03 -1.04
C THR A 55 27.40 -10.06 0.05
N GLY A 56 28.26 -9.14 0.48
CA GLY A 56 27.98 -8.12 1.51
C GLY A 56 27.48 -6.80 0.96
N LEU A 57 27.50 -6.57 -0.38
CA LEU A 57 27.15 -5.28 -0.97
C LEU A 57 25.78 -4.78 -0.55
N ILE A 58 24.76 -5.63 -0.63
CA ILE A 58 23.37 -5.25 -0.28
C ILE A 58 23.26 -4.93 1.20
N ALA A 59 23.85 -5.75 2.08
CA ALA A 59 23.78 -5.53 3.52
C ALA A 59 24.53 -4.27 3.97
N ARG A 60 25.63 -3.94 3.30
CA ARG A 60 26.45 -2.76 3.59
C ARG A 60 25.76 -1.45 3.21
N ASP A 61 25.08 -1.43 2.06
CA ASP A 61 24.50 -0.23 1.47
C ASP A 61 22.96 -0.28 1.47
N LEU A 62 22.36 -1.06 2.40
CA LEU A 62 20.93 -1.37 2.43
C LEU A 62 20.08 -0.10 2.54
N ASP A 63 20.43 0.82 3.43
CA ASP A 63 19.65 2.04 3.69
C ASP A 63 19.51 2.89 2.42
N ASP A 64 20.58 2.99 1.62
CA ASP A 64 20.54 3.72 0.34
C ASP A 64 19.73 2.97 -0.73
N LEU A 65 19.76 1.63 -0.70
CA LEU A 65 19.08 0.79 -1.68
C LEU A 65 17.58 0.68 -1.44
N VAL A 66 17.12 0.81 -0.17
CA VAL A 66 15.70 0.73 0.20
C VAL A 66 15.07 2.09 0.43
N ALA A 67 15.80 3.20 0.20
CA ALA A 67 15.25 4.54 0.35
C ALA A 67 13.98 4.69 -0.50
N ALA A 68 12.83 4.85 0.17
CA ALA A 68 11.56 4.98 -0.51
C ALA A 68 11.47 6.32 -1.26
N PRO A 69 10.87 6.34 -2.45
CA PRO A 69 10.53 7.60 -3.11
C PRO A 69 9.67 8.46 -2.17
N GLN A 70 10.00 9.73 -2.05
CA GLN A 70 9.22 10.63 -1.20
C GLN A 70 7.88 10.94 -1.84
N ALA A 71 6.80 10.64 -1.12
CA ALA A 71 5.46 11.05 -1.50
C ALA A 71 5.32 12.57 -1.33
N ALA A 72 4.73 13.24 -2.32
CA ALA A 72 4.39 14.65 -2.27
C ALA A 72 2.86 14.81 -2.29
N PRO A 73 2.30 15.95 -1.82
CA PRO A 73 0.86 16.19 -1.83
C PRO A 73 0.19 15.92 -3.19
N ARG A 74 0.87 16.24 -4.30
CA ARG A 74 0.38 15.98 -5.66
C ARG A 74 0.08 14.51 -5.95
N HIS A 75 0.82 13.58 -5.33
CA HIS A 75 0.61 12.13 -5.51
C HIS A 75 -0.64 11.68 -4.77
N ALA A 76 -0.87 12.16 -3.55
CA ALA A 76 -2.09 11.89 -2.80
C ALA A 76 -3.32 12.46 -3.53
N VAL A 77 -3.19 13.66 -4.15
CA VAL A 77 -4.25 14.24 -4.97
C VAL A 77 -4.53 13.38 -6.20
N ALA A 78 -3.50 12.91 -6.92
CA ALA A 78 -3.69 12.02 -8.07
C ALA A 78 -4.43 10.72 -7.67
N ALA A 79 -4.07 10.11 -6.55
CA ALA A 79 -4.77 8.96 -5.98
C ALA A 79 -6.22 9.31 -5.60
N GLY A 80 -6.43 10.44 -4.93
CA GLY A 80 -7.76 10.94 -4.53
C GLY A 80 -8.67 11.22 -5.71
N MET A 81 -8.15 11.77 -6.82
CA MET A 81 -8.92 11.97 -8.05
C MET A 81 -9.49 10.65 -8.57
N VAL A 82 -8.70 9.60 -8.62
CA VAL A 82 -9.15 8.27 -9.07
C VAL A 82 -10.11 7.65 -8.05
N ALA A 83 -9.83 7.74 -6.76
CA ALA A 83 -10.70 7.24 -5.69
C ALA A 83 -12.11 7.84 -5.74
N LEU A 84 -12.20 9.12 -6.09
CA LEU A 84 -13.47 9.84 -6.18
C LEU A 84 -14.07 9.87 -7.58
N GLY A 85 -13.43 9.26 -8.61
CA GLY A 85 -13.87 9.30 -10.01
C GLY A 85 -13.79 10.69 -10.63
N LEU A 86 -12.89 11.54 -10.12
CA LEU A 86 -12.71 12.92 -10.58
C LEU A 86 -11.63 13.06 -11.67
N ASP A 87 -10.93 11.99 -11.98
CA ASP A 87 -9.98 11.88 -13.10
C ASP A 87 -10.69 11.82 -14.45
N ARG A 88 -11.94 11.31 -14.48
CA ARG A 88 -12.80 11.17 -15.65
C ARG A 88 -14.14 11.85 -15.42
N PRO A 89 -14.18 13.18 -15.30
CA PRO A 89 -15.39 13.90 -14.95
C PRO A 89 -16.42 13.83 -16.07
N ALA A 90 -17.68 13.68 -15.69
CA ALA A 90 -18.83 13.89 -16.55
C ALA A 90 -19.07 15.40 -16.78
N ALA A 91 -19.91 15.77 -17.74
CA ALA A 91 -20.18 17.17 -18.07
C ALA A 91 -20.79 17.95 -16.89
N ASP A 92 -21.52 17.27 -16.03
CA ASP A 92 -22.20 17.82 -14.85
C ASP A 92 -21.39 17.66 -13.56
N THR A 93 -20.15 17.15 -13.63
CA THR A 93 -19.29 17.01 -12.47
C THR A 93 -19.07 18.36 -11.79
N GLY A 94 -19.33 18.42 -10.47
CA GLY A 94 -19.22 19.65 -9.68
C GLY A 94 -20.40 20.62 -9.86
N PHE A 95 -21.44 20.25 -10.61
CA PHE A 95 -22.65 21.09 -10.69
C PHE A 95 -23.29 21.20 -9.30
N ALA A 96 -23.42 22.43 -8.84
CA ALA A 96 -24.08 22.77 -7.58
C ALA A 96 -24.79 24.12 -7.71
N LEU A 97 -25.96 24.28 -7.06
CA LEU A 97 -26.76 25.50 -7.17
C LEU A 97 -26.18 26.68 -6.38
N TRP A 98 -25.43 26.40 -5.30
CA TRP A 98 -25.02 27.44 -4.33
C TRP A 98 -23.54 27.50 -4.10
N ALA A 99 -22.94 26.40 -3.67
CA ALA A 99 -21.52 26.31 -3.33
C ALA A 99 -20.88 25.11 -4.05
N PRO A 100 -19.57 25.13 -4.31
CA PRO A 100 -18.86 23.97 -4.86
C PRO A 100 -19.15 22.70 -4.08
N LEU A 101 -19.23 21.57 -4.77
CA LEU A 101 -19.39 20.28 -4.14
C LEU A 101 -18.11 19.94 -3.38
N ARG A 102 -18.20 19.93 -2.04
CA ARG A 102 -17.10 19.50 -1.18
C ARG A 102 -17.17 18.01 -0.92
N ARG A 103 -16.05 17.33 -1.12
CA ARG A 103 -15.86 15.89 -0.79
C ARG A 103 -14.60 15.72 0.02
N SER A 104 -14.60 14.70 0.86
CA SER A 104 -13.44 14.34 1.68
C SER A 104 -13.17 12.84 1.59
N LEU A 105 -11.92 12.46 1.73
CA LEU A 105 -11.50 11.06 1.87
C LEU A 105 -10.21 11.01 2.69
N THR A 106 -9.93 9.84 3.23
CA THR A 106 -8.65 9.53 3.87
C THR A 106 -7.94 8.46 3.03
N LEU A 107 -6.67 8.69 2.75
CA LEU A 107 -5.78 7.71 2.16
C LEU A 107 -4.73 7.30 3.19
N VAL A 108 -4.28 6.05 3.11
CA VAL A 108 -3.13 5.56 3.87
C VAL A 108 -1.96 5.36 2.90
N HIS A 109 -0.78 5.88 3.26
CA HIS A 109 0.47 5.64 2.55
C HIS A 109 1.56 5.25 3.57
N GLY A 110 2.06 4.01 3.48
CA GLY A 110 2.87 3.45 4.56
C GLY A 110 2.08 3.42 5.87
N ASP A 111 2.62 4.02 6.92
CA ASP A 111 1.98 4.14 8.24
C ASP A 111 1.26 5.48 8.44
N ALA A 112 1.18 6.32 7.41
CA ALA A 112 0.61 7.66 7.51
C ALA A 112 -0.80 7.74 6.95
N ASP A 113 -1.73 8.26 7.76
CA ASP A 113 -3.06 8.69 7.34
C ASP A 113 -2.95 10.07 6.69
N ILE A 114 -3.48 10.24 5.48
CA ILE A 114 -3.48 11.48 4.73
C ILE A 114 -4.92 11.93 4.53
N ALA A 115 -5.28 13.07 5.11
CA ALA A 115 -6.62 13.65 4.97
C ALA A 115 -6.70 14.54 3.72
N LEU A 116 -7.64 14.23 2.83
CA LEU A 116 -7.89 15.02 1.63
C LEU A 116 -9.29 15.60 1.66
N THR A 117 -9.39 16.86 1.25
CA THR A 117 -10.65 17.49 0.89
C THR A 117 -10.54 18.10 -0.50
N VAL A 118 -11.64 18.12 -1.24
CA VAL A 118 -11.73 18.74 -2.57
C VAL A 118 -12.98 19.55 -2.70
N ASP A 119 -12.85 20.76 -3.21
CA ASP A 119 -13.92 21.60 -3.71
C ASP A 119 -13.96 21.47 -5.24
N VAL A 120 -14.99 20.79 -5.74
CA VAL A 120 -15.15 20.53 -7.16
C VAL A 120 -15.90 21.71 -7.80
N ALA A 121 -15.15 22.60 -8.43
CA ALA A 121 -15.72 23.78 -9.09
C ALA A 121 -16.32 23.48 -10.47
N GLY A 122 -16.01 22.31 -11.03
CA GLY A 122 -16.53 21.88 -12.34
C GLY A 122 -15.67 20.78 -12.96
N PRO A 123 -16.00 20.35 -14.18
CA PRO A 123 -15.34 19.24 -14.85
C PRO A 123 -13.89 19.51 -15.25
N ALA A 124 -13.42 20.76 -15.16
CA ALA A 124 -12.06 21.15 -15.52
C ALA A 124 -11.24 21.76 -14.38
N ALA A 125 -11.85 21.97 -13.19
CA ALA A 125 -11.20 22.64 -12.08
C ALA A 125 -11.59 22.01 -10.74
N GLN A 126 -10.58 21.69 -9.93
CA GLN A 126 -10.71 21.11 -8.59
C GLN A 126 -9.68 21.78 -7.69
N ASP A 127 -10.09 22.16 -6.50
CA ASP A 127 -9.21 22.74 -5.50
C ASP A 127 -9.11 21.76 -4.31
N TRP A 128 -7.94 21.20 -4.14
CA TRP A 128 -7.67 20.17 -3.16
C TRP A 128 -6.94 20.74 -1.95
N THR A 129 -7.14 20.12 -0.80
CA THR A 129 -6.35 20.32 0.40
C THR A 129 -5.86 18.98 0.91
N VAL A 130 -4.57 18.84 1.12
CA VAL A 130 -3.89 17.64 1.63
C VAL A 130 -3.22 18.01 2.94
N ASP A 131 -3.71 17.48 4.06
CA ASP A 131 -3.22 17.79 5.42
C ASP A 131 -3.02 19.31 5.65
N GLY A 132 -3.99 20.12 5.17
CA GLY A 132 -3.93 21.58 5.26
C GLY A 132 -3.15 22.29 4.15
N THR A 133 -2.46 21.57 3.26
CA THR A 133 -1.74 22.14 2.12
C THR A 133 -2.65 22.22 0.90
N ALA A 134 -2.82 23.41 0.33
CA ALA A 134 -3.61 23.62 -0.87
C ALA A 134 -2.89 23.13 -2.13
N VAL A 135 -3.61 22.42 -3.00
CA VAL A 135 -3.13 21.86 -4.26
C VAL A 135 -4.14 22.15 -5.37
N ALA A 136 -3.75 22.88 -6.39
CA ALA A 136 -4.63 23.24 -7.49
C ALA A 136 -4.58 22.18 -8.60
N VAL A 137 -5.78 21.75 -9.06
CA VAL A 137 -5.90 20.77 -10.15
C VAL A 137 -6.71 21.41 -11.29
N ARG A 138 -6.13 21.44 -12.46
CA ARG A 138 -6.73 22.06 -13.65
C ARG A 138 -6.60 21.11 -14.84
N ARG A 139 -7.62 21.08 -15.67
CA ARG A 139 -7.60 20.31 -16.92
C ARG A 139 -7.17 21.21 -18.07
N VAL A 140 -6.11 20.79 -18.77
CA VAL A 140 -5.57 21.49 -19.94
C VAL A 140 -5.71 20.57 -21.15
N GLY A 141 -6.68 20.84 -22.00
CA GLY A 141 -7.05 19.94 -23.08
C GLY A 141 -7.55 18.59 -22.57
N ALA A 142 -6.85 17.52 -22.94
CA ALA A 142 -7.18 16.16 -22.52
C ALA A 142 -6.47 15.73 -21.20
N PHE A 143 -5.55 16.53 -20.68
CA PHE A 143 -4.67 16.16 -19.60
C PHE A 143 -4.96 16.95 -18.33
N TRP A 144 -4.74 16.30 -17.19
CA TRP A 144 -4.77 16.95 -15.88
C TRP A 144 -3.39 17.48 -15.50
N GLN A 145 -3.39 18.63 -14.86
CA GLN A 145 -2.23 19.23 -14.22
C GLN A 145 -2.53 19.39 -12.72
N ILE A 146 -1.58 18.99 -11.89
CA ILE A 146 -1.58 19.14 -10.44
C ILE A 146 -0.45 20.11 -10.10
N ASP A 147 -0.78 21.26 -9.54
CA ASP A 147 0.16 22.39 -9.30
C ASP A 147 1.02 22.73 -10.52
N GLY A 148 0.37 22.77 -11.72
CA GLY A 148 1.02 23.11 -12.98
C GLY A 148 1.90 22.01 -13.59
N GLN A 149 2.03 20.87 -12.95
CA GLN A 149 2.75 19.70 -13.49
C GLN A 149 1.76 18.67 -14.05
N ALA A 150 2.16 17.92 -15.07
CA ALA A 150 1.34 16.83 -15.57
C ALA A 150 0.99 15.85 -14.46
N ALA A 151 -0.27 15.44 -14.39
CA ALA A 151 -0.70 14.42 -13.45
C ALA A 151 -0.01 13.08 -13.78
N PRO A 152 0.49 12.36 -12.79
CA PRO A 152 1.09 11.04 -12.99
C PRO A 152 0.02 10.03 -13.41
N ASP A 153 0.47 8.94 -14.04
CA ASP A 153 -0.37 7.78 -14.31
C ASP A 153 -0.78 7.11 -12.99
N VAL A 154 -1.99 6.58 -12.96
CA VAL A 154 -2.56 5.94 -11.77
C VAL A 154 -3.26 4.64 -12.15
N ALA A 155 -3.09 3.60 -11.36
CA ALA A 155 -3.85 2.36 -11.45
C ALA A 155 -4.57 2.07 -10.13
N GLN A 156 -5.81 1.56 -10.21
CA GLN A 156 -6.60 1.15 -9.05
C GLN A 156 -6.89 -0.34 -9.12
N ALA A 157 -6.71 -1.01 -7.99
CA ALA A 157 -7.05 -2.41 -7.78
C ALA A 157 -7.76 -2.54 -6.42
N GLY A 158 -9.08 -2.62 -6.44
CA GLY A 158 -9.89 -2.57 -5.22
C GLY A 158 -9.71 -1.25 -4.46
N ALA A 159 -9.39 -1.33 -3.17
CA ALA A 159 -9.09 -0.16 -2.33
C ALA A 159 -7.68 0.40 -2.53
N GLN A 160 -6.79 -0.36 -3.17
CA GLN A 160 -5.41 0.05 -3.40
C GLN A 160 -5.29 0.87 -4.69
N ILE A 161 -4.63 2.02 -4.60
CA ILE A 161 -4.33 2.92 -5.71
C ILE A 161 -2.81 3.09 -5.79
N THR A 162 -2.24 2.86 -6.97
CA THR A 162 -0.81 3.05 -7.23
C THR A 162 -0.62 4.24 -8.16
N VAL A 163 0.12 5.23 -7.70
CA VAL A 163 0.51 6.42 -8.47
C VAL A 163 1.91 6.20 -9.02
N PHE A 164 2.06 6.26 -10.34
CA PHE A 164 3.33 6.01 -11.02
C PHE A 164 4.11 7.31 -11.22
N ASP A 165 4.92 7.63 -10.21
CA ASP A 165 5.96 8.66 -10.32
C ASP A 165 7.27 8.07 -9.80
N GLY A 166 8.13 7.68 -10.69
CA GLY A 166 9.24 6.78 -10.40
C GLY A 166 8.79 5.31 -10.38
N TYR A 167 8.79 4.66 -9.21
CA TYR A 167 8.55 3.21 -9.11
C TYR A 167 7.17 2.83 -8.54
N GLY A 168 6.26 3.77 -8.46
CA GLY A 168 4.92 3.59 -7.92
C GLY A 168 4.84 3.86 -6.40
N LEU A 169 3.86 4.67 -6.04
CA LEU A 169 3.51 4.99 -4.67
C LEU A 169 2.13 4.38 -4.38
N ALA A 170 2.06 3.47 -3.42
CA ALA A 170 0.82 2.80 -3.08
C ALA A 170 0.04 3.61 -2.03
N TYR A 171 -1.23 3.82 -2.30
CA TYR A 171 -2.20 4.43 -1.40
C TYR A 171 -3.37 3.47 -1.20
N THR A 172 -3.92 3.41 0.00
CA THR A 172 -5.13 2.65 0.29
C THR A 172 -6.24 3.62 0.66
N VAL A 173 -7.41 3.47 0.05
CA VAL A 173 -8.59 4.25 0.38
C VAL A 173 -9.18 3.70 1.68
N VAL A 174 -9.37 4.56 2.66
CA VAL A 174 -10.03 4.19 3.92
C VAL A 174 -11.55 4.33 3.74
N ASP A 175 -12.27 3.23 3.84
CA ASP A 175 -13.72 3.27 3.95
C ASP A 175 -14.10 3.61 5.41
N PRO A 176 -14.80 4.74 5.66
CA PRO A 176 -15.21 5.09 7.01
C PRO A 176 -16.13 4.05 7.67
N LEU A 177 -16.88 3.27 6.87
CA LEU A 177 -17.76 2.22 7.38
C LEU A 177 -16.97 0.98 7.80
N GLU A 178 -15.94 0.60 7.05
CA GLU A 178 -15.02 -0.49 7.42
C GLU A 178 -14.16 -0.09 8.63
N ARG A 179 -13.74 1.18 8.70
CA ARG A 179 -13.00 1.70 9.86
C ARG A 179 -13.84 1.67 11.15
N ALA A 180 -15.14 1.93 11.06
CA ALA A 180 -16.04 1.77 12.19
C ALA A 180 -16.20 0.31 12.63
N SER A 181 -16.12 -0.62 11.68
CA SER A 181 -16.12 -2.07 11.93
C SER A 181 -14.78 -2.56 12.47
N ALA A 182 -13.66 -2.02 11.96
CA ALA A 182 -12.31 -2.34 12.44
C ALA A 182 -11.92 -1.61 13.73
N ALA A 183 -12.48 -0.43 14.00
CA ALA A 183 -12.36 0.25 15.30
C ALA A 183 -13.24 -0.39 16.38
N GLY A 184 -14.21 -1.25 15.98
CA GLY A 184 -14.86 -2.24 16.86
C GLY A 184 -14.06 -3.54 16.99
N GLY A 185 -13.04 -3.76 16.21
CA GLY A 185 -12.00 -4.78 16.39
C GLY A 185 -10.94 -4.23 17.34
N ASP A 186 -11.28 -4.10 18.64
CA ASP A 186 -10.33 -4.06 19.73
C ASP A 186 -9.20 -5.04 19.40
N GLY A 187 -7.94 -4.76 19.83
CA GLY A 187 -6.79 -5.69 19.73
C GLY A 187 -7.00 -7.06 20.37
N ASN A 188 -8.22 -7.54 20.29
CA ASN A 188 -8.79 -8.77 20.82
C ASN A 188 -8.90 -9.85 19.75
N LEU A 189 -8.74 -9.51 18.44
CA LEU A 189 -8.90 -10.46 17.34
C LEU A 189 -7.53 -10.85 16.78
N ILE A 190 -7.23 -12.13 16.81
CA ILE A 190 -6.04 -12.71 16.20
C ILE A 190 -6.44 -13.23 14.82
N GLU A 191 -5.86 -12.63 13.78
CA GLU A 191 -6.17 -12.91 12.38
C GLU A 191 -5.02 -13.64 11.68
N ALA A 192 -5.34 -14.32 10.57
CA ALA A 192 -4.35 -14.94 9.71
C ALA A 192 -3.57 -13.87 8.90
N PRO A 193 -2.25 -13.77 9.03
CA PRO A 193 -1.46 -12.77 8.30
C PRO A 193 -1.33 -13.08 6.80
N MET A 194 -1.63 -14.31 6.40
CA MET A 194 -1.54 -14.79 5.02
C MET A 194 -2.45 -16.01 4.83
N PRO A 195 -2.83 -16.36 3.58
CA PRO A 195 -3.59 -17.58 3.33
C PRO A 195 -2.78 -18.81 3.70
N GLY A 196 -3.41 -19.78 4.40
CA GLY A 196 -2.71 -20.98 4.83
C GLY A 196 -3.62 -22.02 5.46
N LEU A 197 -3.01 -23.12 5.93
CA LEU A 197 -3.68 -24.20 6.64
C LEU A 197 -3.40 -24.06 8.15
N VAL A 198 -4.43 -24.11 8.99
CA VAL A 198 -4.27 -24.16 10.45
C VAL A 198 -3.70 -25.51 10.83
N ARG A 199 -2.41 -25.55 11.14
CA ARG A 199 -1.67 -26.78 11.42
C ARG A 199 -1.87 -27.29 12.84
N ALA A 200 -1.97 -26.37 13.80
CA ALA A 200 -2.21 -26.66 15.20
C ALA A 200 -2.95 -25.49 15.87
N LEU A 201 -3.81 -25.82 16.82
CA LEU A 201 -4.58 -24.87 17.61
C LEU A 201 -4.37 -25.17 19.10
N PHE A 202 -3.82 -24.20 19.85
CA PHE A 202 -3.51 -24.32 21.27
C PHE A 202 -4.50 -23.57 22.14
N ALA A 203 -5.15 -22.53 21.56
CA ALA A 203 -6.15 -21.72 22.25
C ALA A 203 -7.44 -22.50 22.51
N LYS A 204 -8.05 -22.29 23.67
CA LYS A 204 -9.37 -22.80 24.03
C LYS A 204 -10.22 -21.68 24.61
N ALA A 205 -11.50 -21.66 24.31
CA ALA A 205 -12.43 -20.69 24.91
C ALA A 205 -12.37 -20.77 26.46
N GLY A 206 -12.30 -19.60 27.11
CA GLY A 206 -12.13 -19.47 28.57
C GLY A 206 -10.70 -19.62 29.07
N GLN A 207 -9.70 -19.84 28.20
CA GLN A 207 -8.30 -19.96 28.58
C GLN A 207 -7.69 -18.58 28.85
N ALA A 208 -7.04 -18.41 30.02
CA ALA A 208 -6.21 -17.23 30.28
C ALA A 208 -4.86 -17.40 29.52
N VAL A 209 -4.47 -16.35 28.79
CA VAL A 209 -3.25 -16.30 27.96
C VAL A 209 -2.43 -15.07 28.30
N LYS A 210 -1.11 -15.15 28.08
CA LYS A 210 -0.18 -14.03 28.24
C LYS A 210 0.28 -13.51 26.90
N ALA A 211 0.64 -12.24 26.84
CA ALA A 211 1.27 -11.63 25.68
C ALA A 211 2.47 -12.49 25.21
N GLY A 212 2.50 -12.80 23.91
CA GLY A 212 3.51 -13.68 23.32
C GLY A 212 3.24 -15.18 23.46
N GLU A 213 2.17 -15.61 24.14
CA GLU A 213 1.78 -17.02 24.20
C GLU A 213 1.26 -17.50 22.84
N ARG A 214 1.68 -18.72 22.44
CA ARG A 214 1.31 -19.30 21.16
C ARG A 214 -0.13 -19.80 21.18
N LEU A 215 -0.96 -19.25 20.28
CA LEU A 215 -2.38 -19.58 20.16
C LEU A 215 -2.69 -20.54 19.02
N ALA A 216 -2.01 -20.39 17.89
CA ALA A 216 -2.18 -21.26 16.73
C ALA A 216 -0.88 -21.33 15.90
N VAL A 217 -0.79 -22.31 15.01
CA VAL A 217 0.25 -22.42 13.98
C VAL A 217 -0.43 -22.48 12.62
N LEU A 218 -0.07 -21.55 11.76
CA LEU A 218 -0.49 -21.50 10.37
C LEU A 218 0.63 -22.02 9.48
N GLU A 219 0.34 -22.99 8.63
CA GLU A 219 1.25 -23.46 7.58
C GLU A 219 0.91 -22.75 6.27
N ALA A 220 1.86 -21.99 5.75
CA ALA A 220 1.74 -21.31 4.47
C ALA A 220 3.05 -21.46 3.68
N MET A 221 2.98 -21.82 2.40
CA MET A 221 4.14 -21.97 1.52
C MET A 221 5.27 -22.87 2.10
N LYS A 222 4.90 -23.96 2.82
CA LYS A 222 5.82 -24.87 3.52
C LYS A 222 6.61 -24.24 4.68
N MET A 223 6.14 -23.12 5.20
CA MET A 223 6.65 -22.47 6.40
C MET A 223 5.57 -22.45 7.47
N GLU A 224 5.98 -22.63 8.72
CA GLU A 224 5.09 -22.56 9.87
C GLU A 224 5.20 -21.17 10.51
N HIS A 225 4.07 -20.49 10.64
CA HIS A 225 3.93 -19.21 11.32
C HIS A 225 3.20 -19.40 12.64
N SER A 226 3.87 -19.09 13.75
CA SER A 226 3.23 -19.07 15.06
C SER A 226 2.43 -17.79 15.25
N LEU A 227 1.16 -17.93 15.56
CA LEU A 227 0.28 -16.82 15.93
C LEU A 227 0.28 -16.70 17.45
N LEU A 228 0.63 -15.52 17.94
CA LEU A 228 0.86 -15.25 19.35
C LEU A 228 -0.24 -14.33 19.88
N ALA A 229 -0.54 -14.45 21.19
CA ALA A 229 -1.38 -13.48 21.87
C ALA A 229 -0.74 -12.10 21.87
N ILE A 230 -1.50 -11.08 21.48
CA ILE A 230 -1.01 -9.71 21.35
C ILE A 230 -0.89 -9.05 22.73
N ARG A 231 -1.67 -9.51 23.71
CA ARG A 231 -1.72 -9.01 25.09
C ARG A 231 -2.10 -10.13 26.06
N ASP A 232 -2.01 -9.86 27.35
CA ASP A 232 -2.60 -10.70 28.40
C ASP A 232 -4.13 -10.62 28.32
N GLY A 233 -4.83 -11.72 28.54
CA GLY A 233 -6.29 -11.74 28.50
C GLY A 233 -6.86 -13.14 28.59
N VAL A 234 -8.16 -13.25 28.34
CA VAL A 234 -8.90 -14.53 28.29
C VAL A 234 -9.39 -14.73 26.86
N VAL A 235 -9.29 -15.94 26.35
CA VAL A 235 -9.84 -16.31 25.04
C VAL A 235 -11.37 -16.35 25.15
N ALA A 236 -12.05 -15.44 24.46
CA ALA A 236 -13.51 -15.41 24.39
C ALA A 236 -14.03 -16.55 23.51
N GLU A 237 -13.48 -16.66 22.29
CA GLU A 237 -13.93 -17.64 21.31
C GLU A 237 -12.79 -18.06 20.39
N VAL A 238 -12.86 -19.30 19.89
CA VAL A 238 -12.00 -19.84 18.85
C VAL A 238 -12.85 -20.05 17.60
N LEU A 239 -12.52 -19.31 16.54
CA LEU A 239 -13.33 -19.15 15.32
C LEU A 239 -12.92 -20.11 14.20
N VAL A 240 -11.92 -20.95 14.42
CA VAL A 240 -11.35 -21.84 13.42
C VAL A 240 -11.03 -23.21 14.02
N GLU A 241 -11.03 -24.24 13.19
CA GLU A 241 -10.65 -25.61 13.58
C GLU A 241 -9.27 -25.97 13.04
N GLU A 242 -8.60 -26.91 13.71
CA GLU A 242 -7.35 -27.49 13.21
C GLU A 242 -7.60 -28.21 11.88
N GLY A 243 -6.77 -27.96 10.87
CA GLY A 243 -6.96 -28.46 9.51
C GLY A 243 -7.81 -27.58 8.61
N ALA A 244 -8.35 -26.47 9.10
CA ALA A 244 -9.09 -25.53 8.25
C ALA A 244 -8.14 -24.72 7.37
N GLN A 245 -8.57 -24.46 6.13
CA GLN A 245 -7.88 -23.52 5.25
C GLN A 245 -8.48 -22.12 5.42
N VAL A 246 -7.62 -21.13 5.60
CA VAL A 246 -8.01 -19.76 5.88
C VAL A 246 -7.37 -18.79 4.89
N GLU A 247 -8.05 -17.69 4.63
CA GLU A 247 -7.56 -16.58 3.82
C GLU A 247 -6.84 -15.55 4.70
N ALA A 248 -6.06 -14.65 4.09
CA ALA A 248 -5.46 -13.52 4.82
C ALA A 248 -6.57 -12.66 5.44
N GLY A 249 -6.39 -12.24 6.70
CA GLY A 249 -7.38 -11.47 7.45
C GLY A 249 -8.53 -12.32 8.05
N ALA A 250 -8.52 -13.65 7.87
CA ALA A 250 -9.51 -14.51 8.53
C ALA A 250 -9.30 -14.49 10.04
N ALA A 251 -10.38 -14.25 10.80
CA ALA A 251 -10.40 -14.28 12.25
C ALA A 251 -10.22 -15.72 12.76
N LEU A 252 -9.27 -15.92 13.66
CA LEU A 252 -8.92 -17.24 14.18
C LEU A 252 -9.24 -17.40 15.67
N VAL A 253 -8.87 -16.41 16.47
CA VAL A 253 -9.09 -16.43 17.93
C VAL A 253 -9.50 -15.04 18.38
N GLN A 254 -10.51 -14.95 19.22
CA GLN A 254 -10.98 -13.71 19.83
C GLN A 254 -10.65 -13.72 21.33
N LEU A 255 -10.05 -12.64 21.84
CA LEU A 255 -9.88 -12.39 23.26
C LEU A 255 -11.07 -11.63 23.81
N GLU A 256 -11.35 -11.76 25.12
CA GLU A 256 -12.34 -10.92 25.78
C GLU A 256 -11.95 -9.43 25.74
N PRO A 257 -12.92 -8.50 25.66
CA PRO A 257 -12.62 -7.07 25.73
C PRO A 257 -11.87 -6.73 27.03
N GLU A 258 -10.98 -5.76 26.96
CA GLU A 258 -10.34 -5.20 28.14
C GLU A 258 -11.40 -4.47 28.98
N ALA A 259 -11.53 -4.82 30.28
CA ALA A 259 -12.54 -4.29 31.17
C ALA A 259 -12.23 -2.85 31.64
#